data_760640f652bac2ac2e9770f49c603533
#
_entry.id   760640f652bac2ac2e9770f49c603533
#
_cell.length_a   1.000
_cell.length_b   1.000
_cell.length_c   1.000
_cell.angle_alpha   90.00
_cell.angle_beta   90.00
_cell.angle_gamma   90.00
#
_symmetry.space_group_name_H-M   'P 1'
#
loop_
_entity.id
_entity.type
_entity.pdbx_description
1 polymer ?
#
loop_
_entity_poly.entity_id
_entity_poly.type
_entity_poly.pdbx_seq_one_letter_code
_entity_poly.pdbx_strand_id
1 'polypeptide(L)'
;QLIEITAVDYPENENRFKMVYLLLSHEYNQRIIIDYSIKENDVISSLTSIFPAANWMEREVFDMYGLNFKNHPDLRRILTDYGFEGHPLRKDFPLTGHNEVRYSEEQKKVIYEPVKLEQNYRNFDYESPWEGTKYIKEIKKS
;
A
#
# COMPACT_ATOMS: atom_id res chain seq x y z
N GLN A 1 7.71 -12.84 -17.31
CA GLN A 1 6.42 -12.75 -16.62
C GLN A 1 6.45 -11.63 -15.60
N LEU A 2 5.40 -10.80 -15.56
CA LEU A 2 5.15 -9.89 -14.45
C LEU A 2 4.58 -10.70 -13.28
N ILE A 3 5.18 -10.55 -12.10
CA ILE A 3 4.75 -11.24 -10.88
C ILE A 3 3.94 -10.29 -10.02
N GLU A 4 4.44 -9.05 -9.80
CA GLU A 4 3.82 -8.10 -8.88
C GLU A 4 4.13 -6.66 -9.30
N ILE A 5 3.19 -5.76 -9.05
CA ILE A 5 3.38 -4.31 -9.03
C ILE A 5 2.87 -3.81 -7.68
N THR A 6 3.72 -3.13 -6.93
CA THR A 6 3.32 -2.54 -5.66
C THR A 6 4.01 -1.20 -5.43
N ALA A 7 3.62 -0.50 -4.39
CA ALA A 7 4.26 0.74 -3.98
C ALA A 7 4.60 0.72 -2.48
N VAL A 8 5.54 1.56 -2.09
CA VAL A 8 5.88 1.80 -0.69
C VAL A 8 5.83 3.29 -0.44
N ASP A 9 5.20 3.69 0.66
CA ASP A 9 5.08 5.09 1.07
C ASP A 9 6.20 5.47 2.04
N TYR A 10 6.98 6.50 1.68
CA TYR A 10 8.02 7.13 2.50
C TYR A 10 7.70 8.61 2.69
N PRO A 11 6.84 8.99 3.65
CA PRO A 11 6.34 10.36 3.81
C PRO A 11 7.43 11.42 3.98
N GLU A 12 8.59 11.03 4.49
CA GLU A 12 9.71 11.93 4.78
C GLU A 12 10.55 12.26 3.55
N ASN A 13 10.38 11.53 2.44
CA ASN A 13 11.15 11.72 1.23
C ASN A 13 10.48 12.71 0.28
N GLU A 14 11.27 13.50 -0.45
CA GLU A 14 10.76 14.37 -1.51
C GLU A 14 10.02 13.56 -2.60
N ASN A 15 10.61 12.43 -3.02
CA ASN A 15 9.95 11.43 -3.85
C ASN A 15 9.29 10.42 -2.94
N ARG A 16 8.08 10.75 -2.50
CA ARG A 16 7.36 10.07 -1.43
C ARG A 16 7.14 8.58 -1.69
N PHE A 17 6.79 8.22 -2.93
CA PHE A 17 6.43 6.84 -3.25
C PHE A 17 7.53 6.12 -4.01
N LYS A 18 7.76 4.87 -3.64
CA LYS A 18 8.65 3.96 -4.34
C LYS A 18 7.83 2.89 -5.03
N MET A 19 7.81 2.93 -6.37
CA MET A 19 7.21 1.87 -7.17
C MET A 19 8.13 0.67 -7.25
N VAL A 20 7.57 -0.53 -7.16
CA VAL A 20 8.32 -1.79 -7.22
C VAL A 20 7.64 -2.74 -8.20
N TYR A 21 8.42 -3.29 -9.11
CA TYR A 21 7.98 -4.26 -10.11
C TYR A 21 8.80 -5.54 -9.96
N LEU A 22 8.12 -6.66 -9.79
CA LEU A 22 8.74 -7.97 -9.70
C LEU A 22 8.54 -8.74 -11.00
N LEU A 23 9.63 -9.11 -11.62
CA LEU A 23 9.65 -9.85 -12.89
C LEU A 23 10.32 -11.21 -12.72
N LEU A 24 9.82 -12.21 -13.44
CA LEU A 24 10.40 -13.54 -13.52
C LEU A 24 10.67 -13.93 -14.98
N SER A 25 11.90 -14.32 -15.26
CA SER A 25 12.25 -15.03 -16.49
C SER A 25 12.24 -16.53 -16.23
N HIS A 26 11.34 -17.25 -16.91
CA HIS A 26 11.30 -18.70 -16.84
C HIS A 26 12.47 -19.35 -17.61
N GLU A 27 12.88 -18.71 -18.71
CA GLU A 27 13.97 -19.20 -19.55
C GLU A 27 15.31 -19.21 -18.83
N TYR A 28 15.62 -18.11 -18.12
CA TYR A 28 16.88 -17.95 -17.39
C TYR A 28 16.79 -18.28 -15.90
N ASN A 29 15.59 -18.68 -15.42
CA ASN A 29 15.31 -18.90 -14.00
C ASN A 29 15.82 -17.74 -13.09
N GLN A 30 15.56 -16.51 -13.53
CA GLN A 30 16.02 -15.29 -12.87
C GLN A 30 14.84 -14.41 -12.46
N ARG A 31 14.96 -13.78 -11.29
CA ARG A 31 14.05 -12.75 -10.82
C ARG A 31 14.72 -11.40 -10.90
N ILE A 32 13.97 -10.41 -11.35
CA ILE A 32 14.42 -9.02 -11.45
C ILE A 32 13.45 -8.17 -10.65
N ILE A 33 14.00 -7.32 -9.80
CA ILE A 33 13.27 -6.27 -9.10
C ILE A 33 13.66 -4.96 -9.76
N ILE A 34 12.67 -4.23 -10.24
CA ILE A 34 12.85 -2.87 -10.75
C ILE A 34 12.12 -1.95 -9.78
N ASP A 35 12.83 -0.97 -9.26
CA ASP A 35 12.24 0.02 -8.38
C ASP A 35 12.68 1.44 -8.78
N TYR A 36 11.80 2.41 -8.54
CA TYR A 36 12.08 3.84 -8.72
C TYR A 36 11.16 4.68 -7.84
N SER A 37 11.67 5.85 -7.46
CA SER A 37 10.93 6.77 -6.59
C SER A 37 10.23 7.85 -7.40
N ILE A 38 9.00 8.20 -6.99
CA ILE A 38 8.13 9.17 -7.65
C ILE A 38 7.52 10.13 -6.63
N LYS A 39 7.12 11.31 -7.10
CA LYS A 39 6.33 12.27 -6.33
C LYS A 39 4.85 11.88 -6.32
N GLU A 40 4.11 12.39 -5.36
CA GLU A 40 2.69 12.10 -5.20
C GLU A 40 1.84 12.40 -6.44
N ASN A 41 2.20 13.46 -7.17
CA ASN A 41 1.44 13.90 -8.35
C ASN A 41 2.00 13.39 -9.67
N ASP A 42 3.03 12.56 -9.66
CA ASP A 42 3.58 11.99 -10.87
C ASP A 42 2.61 10.96 -11.48
N VAL A 43 2.62 10.90 -12.81
CA VAL A 43 1.79 9.94 -13.53
C VAL A 43 2.67 8.86 -14.12
N ILE A 44 2.36 7.62 -13.79
CA ILE A 44 3.11 6.42 -14.17
C ILE A 44 2.56 5.89 -15.51
N SER A 45 3.42 5.42 -16.39
CA SER A 45 2.96 4.73 -17.59
C SER A 45 2.47 3.32 -17.26
N SER A 46 1.25 2.98 -17.71
CA SER A 46 0.69 1.64 -17.54
C SER A 46 1.47 0.59 -18.32
N LEU A 47 1.62 -0.58 -17.75
CA LEU A 47 2.22 -1.77 -18.37
C LEU A 47 1.18 -2.73 -18.96
N THR A 48 -0.10 -2.39 -18.94
CA THR A 48 -1.19 -3.26 -19.41
C THR A 48 -1.06 -3.70 -20.86
N SER A 49 -0.43 -2.88 -21.71
CA SER A 49 -0.16 -3.23 -23.12
C SER A 49 0.89 -4.32 -23.30
N ILE A 50 1.76 -4.52 -22.30
CA ILE A 50 2.84 -5.52 -22.32
C ILE A 50 2.45 -6.73 -21.47
N PHE A 51 1.89 -6.46 -20.30
CA PHE A 51 1.48 -7.47 -19.32
C PHE A 51 0.01 -7.29 -18.96
N PRO A 52 -0.93 -8.08 -19.49
CA PRO A 52 -2.35 -7.96 -19.14
C PRO A 52 -2.63 -8.07 -17.64
N ALA A 53 -1.81 -8.84 -16.90
CA ALA A 53 -1.91 -8.96 -15.43
C ALA A 53 -1.69 -7.63 -14.71
N ALA A 54 -0.98 -6.66 -15.31
CA ALA A 54 -0.75 -5.34 -14.74
C ALA A 54 -2.05 -4.57 -14.46
N ASN A 55 -3.12 -4.86 -15.20
CA ASN A 55 -4.40 -4.18 -15.04
C ASN A 55 -4.89 -4.18 -13.58
N TRP A 56 -4.91 -5.32 -12.93
CA TRP A 56 -5.40 -5.44 -11.56
C TRP A 56 -4.39 -4.91 -10.54
N MET A 57 -3.11 -5.16 -10.76
CA MET A 57 -2.04 -4.71 -9.88
C MET A 57 -1.93 -3.16 -9.86
N GLU A 58 -2.04 -2.53 -11.02
CA GLU A 58 -2.04 -1.06 -11.13
C GLU A 58 -3.29 -0.44 -10.48
N ARG A 59 -4.46 -1.08 -10.60
CA ARG A 59 -5.67 -0.67 -9.89
C ARG A 59 -5.52 -0.81 -8.37
N GLU A 60 -4.84 -1.84 -7.89
CA GLU A 60 -4.54 -2.00 -6.47
C GLU A 60 -3.65 -0.87 -5.97
N VAL A 61 -2.58 -0.55 -6.70
CA VAL A 61 -1.69 0.58 -6.37
C VAL A 61 -2.45 1.91 -6.40
N PHE A 62 -3.31 2.11 -7.40
CA PHE A 62 -4.17 3.29 -7.46
C PHE A 62 -5.11 3.36 -6.24
N ASP A 63 -5.76 2.27 -5.88
CA ASP A 63 -6.71 2.22 -4.77
C ASP A 63 -6.03 2.43 -3.41
N MET A 64 -4.91 1.74 -3.18
CA MET A 64 -4.23 1.75 -1.88
C MET A 64 -3.33 2.96 -1.64
N TYR A 65 -2.73 3.52 -2.69
CA TYR A 65 -1.77 4.62 -2.59
C TYR A 65 -2.20 5.90 -3.30
N GLY A 66 -3.18 5.85 -4.20
CA GLY A 66 -3.65 7.00 -4.98
C GLY A 66 -2.73 7.40 -6.13
N LEU A 67 -1.91 6.48 -6.62
CA LEU A 67 -1.00 6.74 -7.75
C LEU A 67 -1.72 6.52 -9.09
N ASN A 68 -1.56 7.48 -10.02
CA ASN A 68 -2.25 7.46 -11.29
C ASN A 68 -1.43 6.80 -12.40
N PHE A 69 -2.10 6.00 -13.24
CA PHE A 69 -1.50 5.31 -14.38
C PHE A 69 -2.05 5.85 -15.71
N LYS A 70 -1.15 6.41 -16.52
CA LYS A 70 -1.47 6.88 -17.87
C LYS A 70 -1.66 5.70 -18.81
N ASN A 71 -2.67 5.77 -19.68
CA ASN A 71 -3.03 4.74 -20.66
C ASN A 71 -3.53 3.42 -20.02
N HIS A 72 -3.91 3.43 -18.74
CA HIS A 72 -4.62 2.30 -18.16
C HIS A 72 -6.04 2.24 -18.74
N PRO A 73 -6.53 1.06 -19.18
CA PRO A 73 -7.81 0.96 -19.86
C PRO A 73 -9.03 1.22 -18.94
N ASP A 74 -8.92 0.94 -17.65
CA ASP A 74 -10.01 1.07 -16.68
C ASP A 74 -9.45 1.26 -15.26
N LEU A 75 -8.97 2.47 -14.95
CA LEU A 75 -8.38 2.80 -13.66
C LEU A 75 -9.46 3.16 -12.64
N ARG A 76 -9.97 2.15 -11.95
CA ARG A 76 -10.97 2.29 -10.86
C ARG A 76 -10.55 1.51 -9.64
N ARG A 77 -11.11 1.85 -8.47
CA ARG A 77 -10.85 1.13 -7.21
C ARG A 77 -11.20 -0.35 -7.33
N ILE A 78 -10.51 -1.20 -6.59
CA ILE A 78 -10.66 -2.66 -6.66
C ILE A 78 -10.83 -3.33 -5.29
N LEU A 79 -10.21 -2.81 -4.24
CA LEU A 79 -10.20 -3.41 -2.91
C LEU A 79 -11.09 -2.65 -1.91
N THR A 80 -11.21 -1.34 -2.05
CA THR A 80 -12.04 -0.53 -1.16
C THR A 80 -13.51 -0.52 -1.61
N ASP A 81 -14.39 -0.27 -0.66
CA ASP A 81 -15.84 -0.18 -0.92
C ASP A 81 -16.20 1.04 -1.78
N TYR A 82 -17.42 1.03 -2.34
CA TYR A 82 -17.98 2.15 -3.09
C TYR A 82 -18.06 3.39 -2.19
N GLY A 83 -17.56 4.52 -2.69
CA GLY A 83 -17.56 5.76 -1.93
C GLY A 83 -16.51 5.83 -0.82
N PHE A 84 -15.58 4.89 -0.74
CA PHE A 84 -14.48 4.94 0.21
C PHE A 84 -13.58 6.14 -0.07
N GLU A 85 -13.28 6.93 0.97
CA GLU A 85 -12.44 8.10 0.89
C GLU A 85 -11.04 7.82 1.47
N GLY A 86 -9.99 8.23 0.74
CA GLY A 86 -8.60 8.05 1.12
C GLY A 86 -7.94 6.82 0.51
N HIS A 87 -6.70 6.55 0.94
CA HIS A 87 -5.84 5.49 0.42
C HIS A 87 -5.20 4.74 1.60
N PRO A 88 -5.69 3.52 1.92
CA PRO A 88 -5.43 2.86 3.20
C PRO A 88 -3.97 2.48 3.47
N LEU A 89 -3.14 2.33 2.44
CA LEU A 89 -1.72 1.97 2.62
C LEU A 89 -0.78 3.16 2.70
N ARG A 90 -1.30 4.38 2.58
CA ARG A 90 -0.51 5.58 2.91
C ARG A 90 -0.25 5.64 4.41
N LYS A 91 0.95 6.05 4.81
CA LYS A 91 1.35 6.14 6.22
C LYS A 91 0.60 7.22 7.00
N ASP A 92 0.08 8.23 6.32
CA ASP A 92 -0.77 9.27 6.89
C ASP A 92 -2.25 8.89 7.01
N PHE A 93 -2.65 7.72 6.48
CA PHE A 93 -4.01 7.19 6.67
C PHE A 93 -4.11 6.49 8.03
N PRO A 94 -5.19 6.76 8.82
CA PRO A 94 -5.37 6.14 10.13
C PRO A 94 -5.47 4.61 10.03
N LEU A 95 -4.78 3.88 10.91
CA LEU A 95 -4.79 2.42 10.91
C LEU A 95 -6.21 1.82 11.07
N THR A 96 -7.08 2.48 11.83
CA THR A 96 -8.49 2.07 12.01
C THR A 96 -9.41 2.53 10.90
N GLY A 97 -8.94 3.43 10.01
CA GLY A 97 -9.83 4.16 9.13
C GLY A 97 -10.69 5.20 9.87
N HIS A 98 -11.67 5.77 9.17
CA HIS A 98 -12.58 6.78 9.70
C HIS A 98 -13.94 6.22 10.07
N ASN A 99 -14.37 5.22 9.33
CA ASN A 99 -15.68 4.58 9.48
C ASN A 99 -15.53 3.08 9.63
N GLU A 100 -16.44 2.49 10.39
CA GLU A 100 -16.62 1.05 10.49
C GLU A 100 -17.96 0.63 9.89
N VAL A 101 -18.04 -0.61 9.49
CA VAL A 101 -19.21 -1.16 8.81
C VAL A 101 -19.82 -2.24 9.69
N ARG A 102 -21.10 -2.12 9.98
CA ARG A 102 -21.85 -3.04 10.84
C ARG A 102 -23.20 -3.38 10.22
N TYR A 103 -23.64 -4.62 10.41
CA TYR A 103 -24.99 -5.00 10.07
C TYR A 103 -25.96 -4.58 11.21
N SER A 104 -26.99 -3.81 10.88
CA SER A 104 -28.05 -3.45 11.82
C SER A 104 -29.23 -4.42 11.71
N GLU A 105 -29.48 -5.18 12.80
CA GLU A 105 -30.62 -6.07 12.89
C GLU A 105 -31.95 -5.32 12.84
N GLU A 106 -32.02 -4.12 13.39
CA GLU A 106 -33.22 -3.30 13.41
C GLU A 106 -33.58 -2.79 12.01
N GLN A 107 -32.57 -2.28 11.28
CA GLN A 107 -32.76 -1.73 9.94
C GLN A 107 -32.65 -2.78 8.82
N LYS A 108 -32.24 -4.01 9.16
CA LYS A 108 -32.01 -5.12 8.21
C LYS A 108 -31.08 -4.74 7.05
N LYS A 109 -30.07 -3.92 7.33
CA LYS A 109 -29.08 -3.47 6.34
C LYS A 109 -27.72 -3.20 6.97
N VAL A 110 -26.71 -3.10 6.10
CA VAL A 110 -25.37 -2.64 6.46
C VAL A 110 -25.40 -1.13 6.68
N ILE A 111 -24.85 -0.67 7.79
CA ILE A 111 -24.72 0.73 8.14
C ILE A 111 -23.25 1.11 8.34
N TYR A 112 -22.94 2.37 8.04
CA TYR A 112 -21.65 2.97 8.27
C TYR A 112 -21.76 3.87 9.51
N GLU A 113 -20.80 3.73 10.41
CA GLU A 113 -20.72 4.57 11.61
C GLU A 113 -19.26 4.98 11.88
N PRO A 114 -19.01 6.12 12.53
CA PRO A 114 -17.66 6.51 12.89
C PRO A 114 -17.00 5.46 13.77
N VAL A 115 -15.71 5.20 13.54
CA VAL A 115 -14.93 4.24 14.33
C VAL A 115 -14.94 4.65 15.80
N LYS A 116 -15.37 3.72 16.66
CA LYS A 116 -15.35 3.88 18.12
C LYS A 116 -14.69 2.65 18.74
N LEU A 117 -13.42 2.79 19.07
CA LEU A 117 -12.67 1.70 19.68
C LEU A 117 -13.05 1.56 21.18
N GLU A 118 -13.35 0.34 21.60
CA GLU A 118 -13.56 0.01 23.02
C GLU A 118 -12.25 0.09 23.81
N GLN A 119 -11.13 -0.23 23.15
CA GLN A 119 -9.79 -0.18 23.71
C GLN A 119 -8.90 0.74 22.87
N ASN A 120 -8.22 1.67 23.52
CA ASN A 120 -7.21 2.50 22.88
C ASN A 120 -6.05 1.66 22.32
N TYR A 121 -5.45 2.12 21.22
CA TYR A 121 -4.23 1.50 20.70
C TYR A 121 -3.16 1.49 21.78
N ARG A 122 -2.56 0.32 21.96
CA ARG A 122 -1.40 0.16 22.82
C ARG A 122 -0.15 0.35 21.99
N ASN A 123 0.75 1.21 22.48
CA ASN A 123 2.06 1.40 21.89
C ASN A 123 3.03 0.43 22.56
N PHE A 124 3.46 -0.59 21.82
CA PHE A 124 4.41 -1.58 22.31
C PHE A 124 5.79 -1.25 21.77
N ASP A 125 6.77 -1.28 22.68
CA ASP A 125 8.16 -1.40 22.29
C ASP A 125 8.44 -2.89 22.00
N TYR A 126 8.62 -3.21 20.72
CA TYR A 126 8.93 -4.57 20.27
C TYR A 126 10.43 -4.89 20.35
N GLU A 127 11.24 -3.95 20.80
CA GLU A 127 12.66 -4.19 21.01
C GLU A 127 12.85 -5.07 22.24
N SER A 128 13.62 -6.17 22.07
CA SER A 128 14.03 -6.99 23.20
C SER A 128 15.00 -6.18 24.07
N PRO A 129 14.70 -5.91 25.35
CA PRO A 129 15.62 -5.20 26.23
C PRO A 129 16.94 -5.96 26.46
N TRP A 130 16.97 -7.25 26.10
CA TRP A 130 18.13 -8.14 26.30
C TRP A 130 19.06 -8.19 25.09
N GLU A 131 18.56 -8.00 23.87
CA GLU A 131 19.30 -8.20 22.63
C GLU A 131 19.44 -6.93 21.79
N GLY A 132 18.38 -6.17 21.56
CA GLY A 132 18.35 -5.04 20.64
C GLY A 132 19.32 -3.92 20.99
N THR A 133 19.46 -3.62 22.28
CA THR A 133 20.29 -2.50 22.75
C THR A 133 21.79 -2.70 22.54
N LYS A 134 22.29 -3.93 22.47
CA LYS A 134 23.71 -4.22 22.25
C LYS A 134 24.10 -4.04 20.79
N TYR A 135 23.32 -4.59 19.87
CA TYR A 135 23.58 -4.50 18.44
C TYR A 135 23.50 -3.06 17.89
N ILE A 136 22.54 -2.29 18.33
CA ILE A 136 22.38 -0.88 17.89
C ILE A 136 23.54 -0.01 18.40
N LYS A 137 24.08 -0.28 19.56
CA LYS A 137 25.24 0.46 20.10
C LYS A 137 26.53 0.14 19.38
N GLU A 138 26.70 -1.05 18.85
CA GLU A 138 27.88 -1.47 18.07
C GLU A 138 27.88 -0.87 16.66
N ILE A 139 26.71 -0.82 15.99
CA ILE A 139 26.57 -0.23 14.65
C ILE A 139 26.79 1.29 14.65
N LYS A 140 26.49 2.00 15.74
CA LYS A 140 26.73 3.45 15.87
C LYS A 140 28.18 3.80 16.22
N LYS A 141 29.06 2.82 16.48
CA LYS A 141 30.48 3.02 16.80
C LYS A 141 31.44 2.64 15.66
N SER A 142 30.93 2.08 14.57
CA SER A 142 31.66 1.79 13.34
C SER A 142 31.34 2.82 12.25
#